data_e6d49f21460fb434551585fa201ef6ea
#
_entry.id   e6d49f21460fb434551585fa201ef6ea
#
_cell.length_a   1.000
_cell.length_b   1.000
_cell.length_c   1.000
_cell.angle_alpha   90.00
_cell.angle_beta   90.00
_cell.angle_gamma   90.00
#
_symmetry.space_group_name_H-M   'P 1'
#
loop_
_entity.id
_entity.type
_entity.pdbx_description
1 polymer ?
#
loop_
_entity_poly.entity_id
_entity_poly.type
_entity_poly.pdbx_seq_one_letter_code
_entity_poly.pdbx_strand_id
1 'polypeptide(L)'
;MNGPALPEKTLPQMLREQAQRQGARVAIRQKDFGIWQPITWADTLRRAGHVGLGLAALGLPTGGHLGVISENRVEWVLAQMGAGLVGAVTVGVYPTSPSNEVAYVVGHADVEVVVCEDQEQLDKILDAQAQLPRLQRIVVVETKGLASYPPAVRERIVSFAELERLGAELQAREGLARIDAALAAQTLDDIGLMIYTSGSTGAPKGAMLSWRNIRGVVPGIVDRLGLSGVTTHLSYLPLCHVAEQMLSCFVPLYLGSQVHFGESIRTVQEDLREVA
;
A
#
# COMPACT_ATOMS: atom_id res chain seq x y z
N MET A 1 -7.96 21.57 24.14
CA MET A 1 -7.50 20.35 24.84
C MET A 1 -6.30 19.83 24.07
N ASN A 2 -5.13 19.78 24.71
CA ASN A 2 -3.95 19.25 24.05
C ASN A 2 -4.08 17.73 23.96
N GLY A 3 -4.41 17.21 22.78
CA GLY A 3 -4.30 15.77 22.52
C GLY A 3 -2.86 15.30 22.76
N PRO A 4 -2.64 13.99 22.91
CA PRO A 4 -1.28 13.47 23.10
C PRO A 4 -0.39 13.97 21.97
N ALA A 5 0.82 14.45 22.33
CA ALA A 5 1.79 14.90 21.34
C ALA A 5 2.04 13.75 20.36
N LEU A 6 1.93 14.04 19.06
CA LEU A 6 2.22 13.06 18.03
C LEU A 6 3.68 12.62 18.15
N PRO A 7 3.96 11.33 18.20
CA PRO A 7 5.33 10.88 18.13
C PRO A 7 5.98 11.42 16.84
N GLU A 8 7.23 11.88 16.91
CA GLU A 8 7.98 12.32 15.73
C GLU A 8 8.46 11.13 14.90
N LYS A 9 7.50 10.35 14.36
CA LYS A 9 7.73 9.10 13.65
C LYS A 9 7.05 9.12 12.28
N THR A 10 7.71 8.52 11.32
CA THR A 10 7.12 8.21 10.01
C THR A 10 6.11 7.07 10.13
N LEU A 11 5.23 6.89 9.14
CA LEU A 11 4.27 5.80 9.18
C LEU A 11 4.90 4.41 9.26
N PRO A 12 5.96 4.10 8.49
CA PRO A 12 6.66 2.82 8.64
C PRO A 12 7.22 2.60 10.05
N GLN A 13 7.75 3.65 10.70
CA GLN A 13 8.20 3.58 12.10
C GLN A 13 7.02 3.34 13.06
N MET A 14 5.85 3.97 12.80
CA MET A 14 4.63 3.73 13.58
C MET A 14 4.10 2.30 13.42
N LEU A 15 4.17 1.70 12.21
CA LEU A 15 3.82 0.30 12.00
C LEU A 15 4.67 -0.62 12.87
N ARG A 16 5.99 -0.39 12.90
CA ARG A 16 6.89 -1.16 13.78
C ARG A 16 6.51 -1.03 15.24
N GLU A 17 6.21 0.18 15.70
CA GLU A 17 5.79 0.43 17.08
C GLU A 17 4.47 -0.26 17.42
N GLN A 18 3.46 -0.17 16.55
CA GLN A 18 2.17 -0.84 16.78
C GLN A 18 2.34 -2.37 16.84
N ALA A 19 3.17 -2.95 15.97
CA ALA A 19 3.47 -4.38 16.02
C ALA A 19 4.19 -4.79 17.32
N GLN A 20 5.07 -3.95 17.86
CA GLN A 20 5.71 -4.19 19.16
C GLN A 20 4.73 -4.10 20.32
N ARG A 21 3.80 -3.11 20.30
CA ARG A 21 2.83 -2.86 21.38
C ARG A 21 1.65 -3.82 21.37
N GLN A 22 1.17 -4.23 20.21
CA GLN A 22 -0.09 -4.94 20.02
C GLN A 22 0.05 -6.26 19.28
N GLY A 23 1.25 -6.76 19.07
CA GLY A 23 1.62 -7.86 18.17
C GLY A 23 0.55 -8.91 17.88
N ALA A 24 -0.03 -9.53 18.91
CA ALA A 24 -1.04 -10.58 18.78
C ALA A 24 -2.46 -10.07 18.46
N ARG A 25 -2.71 -8.75 18.55
CA ARG A 25 -4.04 -8.20 18.24
C ARG A 25 -4.24 -8.11 16.72
N VAL A 26 -5.50 -8.26 16.31
CA VAL A 26 -5.87 -8.12 14.90
C VAL A 26 -5.71 -6.66 14.47
N ALA A 27 -4.97 -6.45 13.38
CA ALA A 27 -4.81 -5.16 12.71
C ALA A 27 -5.73 -5.04 11.50
N ILE A 28 -5.82 -6.11 10.73
CA ILE A 28 -6.56 -6.15 9.46
C ILE A 28 -7.45 -7.40 9.43
N ARG A 29 -8.62 -7.26 8.82
CA ARG A 29 -9.43 -8.39 8.38
C ARG A 29 -9.69 -8.25 6.89
N GLN A 30 -9.44 -9.31 6.14
CA GLN A 30 -9.82 -9.43 4.73
C GLN A 30 -10.97 -10.40 4.63
N LYS A 31 -12.06 -10.02 3.95
CA LYS A 31 -13.14 -10.96 3.64
C LYS A 31 -12.73 -11.79 2.43
N ASP A 32 -12.90 -13.11 2.52
CA ASP A 32 -12.62 -14.06 1.46
C ASP A 32 -13.66 -15.19 1.53
N PHE A 33 -14.38 -15.41 0.44
CA PHE A 33 -15.53 -16.32 0.38
C PHE A 33 -16.51 -16.14 1.55
N GLY A 34 -16.85 -14.89 1.87
CA GLY A 34 -17.77 -14.52 2.94
C GLY A 34 -17.20 -14.64 4.37
N ILE A 35 -15.92 -15.00 4.54
CA ILE A 35 -15.29 -15.24 5.83
C ILE A 35 -14.20 -14.18 6.10
N TRP A 36 -14.27 -13.50 7.24
CA TRP A 36 -13.27 -12.53 7.68
C TRP A 36 -11.99 -13.22 8.17
N GLN A 37 -10.92 -13.12 7.38
CA GLN A 37 -9.60 -13.65 7.71
C GLN A 37 -8.81 -12.61 8.52
N PRO A 38 -8.44 -12.91 9.78
CA PRO A 38 -7.71 -11.96 10.61
C PRO A 38 -6.21 -11.98 10.32
N ILE A 39 -5.60 -10.78 10.35
CA ILE A 39 -4.15 -10.58 10.26
C ILE A 39 -3.75 -9.73 11.46
N THR A 40 -2.79 -10.22 12.24
CA THR A 40 -2.32 -9.52 13.44
C THR A 40 -1.39 -8.36 13.09
N TRP A 41 -1.13 -7.45 14.05
CA TRP A 41 -0.12 -6.40 13.89
C TRP A 41 1.27 -6.97 13.63
N ALA A 42 1.64 -8.06 14.32
CA ALA A 42 2.91 -8.75 14.09
C ALA A 42 2.99 -9.35 12.67
N ASP A 43 1.91 -9.98 12.20
CA ASP A 43 1.86 -10.53 10.84
C ASP A 43 1.86 -9.43 9.78
N THR A 44 1.16 -8.32 10.02
CA THR A 44 1.17 -7.16 9.12
C THR A 44 2.59 -6.60 8.96
N LEU A 45 3.32 -6.40 10.07
CA LEU A 45 4.72 -5.94 10.00
C LEU A 45 5.62 -6.97 9.30
N ARG A 46 5.49 -8.26 9.65
CA ARG A 46 6.29 -9.33 9.05
C ARG A 46 6.06 -9.42 7.54
N ARG A 47 4.79 -9.46 7.10
CA ARG A 47 4.42 -9.54 5.68
C ARG A 47 4.84 -8.28 4.93
N ALA A 48 4.58 -7.09 5.47
CA ALA A 48 5.05 -5.83 4.88
C ALA A 48 6.58 -5.80 4.76
N GLY A 49 7.31 -6.32 5.78
CA GLY A 49 8.76 -6.49 5.73
C GLY A 49 9.21 -7.40 4.58
N HIS A 50 8.55 -8.56 4.41
CA HIS A 50 8.83 -9.46 3.29
C HIS A 50 8.53 -8.78 1.94
N VAL A 51 7.40 -8.07 1.81
CA VAL A 51 7.08 -7.31 0.59
C VAL A 51 8.15 -6.25 0.31
N GLY A 52 8.55 -5.44 1.30
CA GLY A 52 9.59 -4.42 1.10
C GLY A 52 10.94 -5.00 0.68
N LEU A 53 11.39 -6.06 1.34
CA LEU A 53 12.62 -6.76 0.97
C LEU A 53 12.51 -7.44 -0.40
N GLY A 54 11.34 -7.99 -0.74
CA GLY A 54 11.06 -8.53 -2.06
C GLY A 54 11.12 -7.45 -3.15
N LEU A 55 10.54 -6.27 -2.92
CA LEU A 55 10.65 -5.12 -3.82
C LEU A 55 12.11 -4.71 -4.03
N ALA A 56 12.89 -4.66 -2.96
CA ALA A 56 14.33 -4.38 -3.05
C ALA A 56 15.08 -5.47 -3.83
N ALA A 57 14.72 -6.75 -3.67
CA ALA A 57 15.29 -7.85 -4.45
C ALA A 57 14.92 -7.78 -5.94
N LEU A 58 13.75 -7.22 -6.28
CA LEU A 58 13.33 -6.95 -7.65
C LEU A 58 13.98 -5.69 -8.27
N GLY A 59 14.79 -4.96 -7.49
CA GLY A 59 15.55 -3.80 -7.96
C GLY A 59 14.93 -2.44 -7.62
N LEU A 60 13.85 -2.36 -6.82
CA LEU A 60 13.31 -1.08 -6.37
C LEU A 60 14.30 -0.41 -5.40
N PRO A 61 14.87 0.75 -5.73
CA PRO A 61 15.83 1.44 -4.87
C PRO A 61 15.12 2.21 -3.73
N THR A 62 15.89 2.62 -2.73
CA THR A 62 15.45 3.65 -1.78
C THR A 62 15.14 4.94 -2.56
N GLY A 63 14.00 5.57 -2.26
CA GLY A 63 13.47 6.70 -3.04
C GLY A 63 12.84 6.33 -4.38
N GLY A 64 12.88 5.05 -4.78
CA GLY A 64 12.20 4.56 -5.99
C GLY A 64 10.68 4.54 -5.82
N HIS A 65 9.96 4.44 -6.95
CA HIS A 65 8.52 4.57 -6.98
C HIS A 65 7.82 3.24 -7.27
N LEU A 66 6.94 2.84 -6.36
CA LEU A 66 6.05 1.69 -6.48
C LEU A 66 4.66 2.13 -6.91
N GLY A 67 4.21 1.73 -8.10
CA GLY A 67 2.80 1.88 -8.51
C GLY A 67 1.92 0.79 -7.88
N VAL A 68 0.71 1.13 -7.47
CA VAL A 68 -0.29 0.15 -7.03
C VAL A 68 -1.61 0.41 -7.73
N ILE A 69 -2.10 -0.57 -8.49
CA ILE A 69 -3.35 -0.54 -9.27
C ILE A 69 -4.22 -1.68 -8.78
N SER A 70 -5.10 -1.41 -7.84
CA SER A 70 -5.92 -2.43 -7.20
C SER A 70 -7.11 -1.79 -6.47
N GLU A 71 -8.18 -2.53 -6.35
CA GLU A 71 -9.25 -2.27 -5.38
C GLU A 71 -8.71 -2.40 -3.95
N ASN A 72 -9.54 -2.06 -2.97
CA ASN A 72 -9.15 -2.11 -1.56
C ASN A 72 -8.98 -3.54 -1.09
N ARG A 73 -7.75 -3.88 -0.72
CA ARG A 73 -7.38 -5.20 -0.22
C ARG A 73 -6.11 -5.16 0.61
N VAL A 74 -5.85 -6.23 1.33
CA VAL A 74 -4.68 -6.30 2.23
C VAL A 74 -3.36 -6.14 1.47
N GLU A 75 -3.24 -6.68 0.25
CA GLU A 75 -2.03 -6.59 -0.56
C GLU A 75 -1.69 -5.14 -0.94
N TRP A 76 -2.71 -4.29 -1.14
CA TRP A 76 -2.51 -2.86 -1.36
C TRP A 76 -1.77 -2.22 -0.17
N VAL A 77 -2.27 -2.48 1.05
CA VAL A 77 -1.67 -1.96 2.29
C VAL A 77 -0.28 -2.55 2.53
N LEU A 78 -0.10 -3.84 2.31
CA LEU A 78 1.20 -4.50 2.45
C LEU A 78 2.23 -3.97 1.46
N ALA A 79 1.83 -3.68 0.22
CA ALA A 79 2.69 -3.07 -0.79
C ALA A 79 3.15 -1.67 -0.36
N GLN A 80 2.21 -0.81 0.07
CA GLN A 80 2.52 0.53 0.55
C GLN A 80 3.42 0.51 1.80
N MET A 81 3.06 -0.29 2.81
CA MET A 81 3.85 -0.37 4.04
C MET A 81 5.22 -0.98 3.76
N GLY A 82 5.30 -2.00 2.90
CA GLY A 82 6.55 -2.62 2.47
C GLY A 82 7.46 -1.63 1.75
N ALA A 83 6.95 -0.86 0.79
CA ALA A 83 7.68 0.20 0.13
C ALA A 83 8.21 1.22 1.13
N GLY A 84 7.36 1.68 2.05
CA GLY A 84 7.77 2.61 3.12
C GLY A 84 8.87 2.04 4.03
N LEU A 85 8.82 0.74 4.38
CA LEU A 85 9.84 0.09 5.21
C LEU A 85 11.22 0.05 4.56
N VAL A 86 11.33 0.10 3.24
CA VAL A 86 12.61 0.17 2.49
C VAL A 86 12.91 1.57 1.95
N GLY A 87 12.11 2.58 2.34
CA GLY A 87 12.31 3.98 1.96
C GLY A 87 11.90 4.30 0.52
N ALA A 88 11.01 3.52 -0.08
CA ALA A 88 10.42 3.79 -1.38
C ALA A 88 9.08 4.56 -1.24
N VAL A 89 8.64 5.18 -2.33
CA VAL A 89 7.43 6.00 -2.42
C VAL A 89 6.32 5.21 -3.12
N THR A 90 5.12 5.22 -2.57
CA THR A 90 3.96 4.59 -3.20
C THR A 90 3.22 5.57 -4.10
N VAL A 91 2.81 5.12 -5.28
CA VAL A 91 1.99 5.86 -6.25
C VAL A 91 0.67 5.10 -6.42
N GLY A 92 -0.41 5.67 -5.89
CA GLY A 92 -1.75 5.09 -6.05
C GLY A 92 -2.31 5.38 -7.44
N VAL A 93 -2.79 4.34 -8.12
CA VAL A 93 -3.43 4.44 -9.44
C VAL A 93 -4.85 3.87 -9.34
N TYR A 94 -5.83 4.58 -9.89
CA TYR A 94 -7.21 4.11 -9.88
C TYR A 94 -7.39 2.88 -10.77
N PRO A 95 -7.91 1.75 -10.24
CA PRO A 95 -8.15 0.55 -11.06
C PRO A 95 -9.22 0.78 -12.13
N THR A 96 -10.09 1.77 -11.95
CA THR A 96 -11.12 2.16 -12.93
C THR A 96 -10.61 3.06 -14.04
N SER A 97 -9.36 3.56 -13.96
CA SER A 97 -8.77 4.38 -15.01
C SER A 97 -8.53 3.59 -16.30
N PRO A 98 -8.78 4.17 -17.47
CA PRO A 98 -8.45 3.54 -18.75
C PRO A 98 -6.93 3.47 -18.98
N SER A 99 -6.49 2.61 -19.91
CA SER A 99 -5.05 2.35 -20.19
C SER A 99 -4.22 3.60 -20.43
N ASN A 100 -4.77 4.62 -21.11
CA ASN A 100 -4.06 5.88 -21.39
C ASN A 100 -3.82 6.73 -20.13
N GLU A 101 -4.74 6.74 -19.17
CA GLU A 101 -4.53 7.42 -17.88
C GLU A 101 -3.55 6.65 -17.01
N VAL A 102 -3.66 5.32 -16.98
CA VAL A 102 -2.69 4.45 -16.29
C VAL A 102 -1.29 4.69 -16.85
N ALA A 103 -1.14 4.70 -18.20
CA ALA A 103 0.11 5.02 -18.87
C ALA A 103 0.67 6.37 -18.43
N TYR A 104 -0.18 7.39 -18.40
CA TYR A 104 0.22 8.73 -17.97
C TYR A 104 0.71 8.75 -16.52
N VAL A 105 -0.07 8.22 -15.59
CA VAL A 105 0.26 8.24 -14.15
C VAL A 105 1.55 7.46 -13.87
N VAL A 106 1.64 6.23 -14.37
CA VAL A 106 2.79 5.34 -14.16
C VAL A 106 4.07 5.92 -14.81
N GLY A 107 3.93 6.49 -16.04
CA GLY A 107 5.05 7.12 -16.72
C GLY A 107 5.49 8.44 -16.09
N HIS A 108 4.55 9.34 -15.77
CA HIS A 108 4.83 10.65 -15.19
C HIS A 108 5.41 10.53 -13.75
N ALA A 109 5.01 9.50 -13.02
CA ALA A 109 5.57 9.20 -11.70
C ALA A 109 6.87 8.41 -11.74
N ASP A 110 7.44 8.12 -12.90
CA ASP A 110 8.66 7.31 -13.03
C ASP A 110 8.60 5.98 -12.26
N VAL A 111 7.46 5.29 -12.31
CA VAL A 111 7.26 4.02 -11.59
C VAL A 111 8.21 2.95 -12.10
N GLU A 112 8.92 2.30 -11.17
CA GLU A 112 9.92 1.27 -11.48
C GLU A 112 9.39 -0.16 -11.28
N VAL A 113 8.50 -0.33 -10.30
CA VAL A 113 7.78 -1.58 -10.04
C VAL A 113 6.30 -1.25 -9.90
N VAL A 114 5.43 -2.06 -10.50
CA VAL A 114 3.97 -1.91 -10.35
C VAL A 114 3.35 -3.17 -9.76
N VAL A 115 2.43 -3.00 -8.82
CA VAL A 115 1.56 -4.06 -8.31
C VAL A 115 0.20 -3.91 -8.99
N CYS A 116 -0.21 -4.92 -9.72
CA CYS A 116 -1.52 -5.03 -10.37
C CYS A 116 -2.38 -6.04 -9.61
N GLU A 117 -3.67 -5.73 -9.41
CA GLU A 117 -4.58 -6.66 -8.77
C GLU A 117 -4.71 -7.97 -9.55
N ASP A 118 -5.04 -7.87 -10.83
CA ASP A 118 -5.43 -8.98 -11.68
C ASP A 118 -4.96 -8.81 -13.14
N GLN A 119 -5.50 -9.67 -14.01
CA GLN A 119 -5.24 -9.64 -15.44
C GLN A 119 -5.70 -8.34 -16.10
N GLU A 120 -6.83 -7.75 -15.70
CA GLU A 120 -7.33 -6.51 -16.30
C GLU A 120 -6.33 -5.36 -16.08
N GLN A 121 -5.82 -5.22 -14.85
CA GLN A 121 -4.85 -4.18 -14.52
C GLN A 121 -3.49 -4.44 -15.18
N LEU A 122 -3.11 -5.72 -15.30
CA LEU A 122 -1.91 -6.13 -16.03
C LEU A 122 -1.99 -5.75 -17.51
N ASP A 123 -3.14 -6.00 -18.17
CA ASP A 123 -3.33 -5.68 -19.59
C ASP A 123 -3.16 -4.16 -19.84
N LYS A 124 -3.67 -3.30 -18.96
CA LYS A 124 -3.47 -1.84 -19.05
C LYS A 124 -1.99 -1.45 -19.03
N ILE A 125 -1.18 -2.12 -18.21
CA ILE A 125 0.27 -1.89 -18.14
C ILE A 125 0.98 -2.41 -19.40
N LEU A 126 0.57 -3.57 -19.91
CA LEU A 126 1.17 -4.14 -21.13
C LEU A 126 0.84 -3.29 -22.36
N ASP A 127 -0.38 -2.77 -22.48
CA ASP A 127 -0.80 -1.84 -23.52
C ASP A 127 0.04 -0.55 -23.52
N ALA A 128 0.39 -0.09 -22.32
CA ALA A 128 1.18 1.12 -22.11
C ALA A 128 2.70 0.89 -22.16
N GLN A 129 3.18 -0.33 -22.28
CA GLN A 129 4.58 -0.71 -22.04
C GLN A 129 5.60 0.15 -22.80
N ALA A 130 5.33 0.51 -24.04
CA ALA A 130 6.23 1.35 -24.87
C ALA A 130 6.41 2.77 -24.30
N GLN A 131 5.49 3.23 -23.46
CA GLN A 131 5.48 4.55 -22.82
C GLN A 131 6.08 4.53 -21.41
N LEU A 132 6.48 3.34 -20.89
CA LEU A 132 6.92 3.12 -19.52
C LEU A 132 8.38 2.67 -19.45
N PRO A 133 9.35 3.52 -19.87
CA PRO A 133 10.76 3.11 -19.98
C PRO A 133 11.42 2.82 -18.62
N ARG A 134 10.87 3.35 -17.51
CA ARG A 134 11.38 3.12 -16.16
C ARG A 134 10.86 1.83 -15.54
N LEU A 135 9.74 1.30 -16.04
CA LEU A 135 9.09 0.12 -15.47
C LEU A 135 9.89 -1.15 -15.72
N GLN A 136 10.41 -1.74 -14.67
CA GLN A 136 11.29 -2.92 -14.70
C GLN A 136 10.55 -4.21 -14.40
N ARG A 137 9.65 -4.21 -13.41
CA ARG A 137 8.95 -5.41 -12.91
C ARG A 137 7.46 -5.14 -12.70
N ILE A 138 6.67 -6.19 -12.90
CA ILE A 138 5.24 -6.20 -12.66
C ILE A 138 4.95 -7.29 -11.63
N VAL A 139 4.29 -6.93 -10.55
CA VAL A 139 3.78 -7.86 -9.54
C VAL A 139 2.29 -8.03 -9.74
N VAL A 140 1.78 -9.25 -9.71
CA VAL A 140 0.34 -9.51 -9.87
C VAL A 140 -0.18 -10.28 -8.66
N VAL A 141 -1.32 -9.83 -8.11
CA VAL A 141 -1.93 -10.45 -6.93
C VAL A 141 -2.73 -11.69 -7.35
N GLU A 142 -3.71 -11.51 -8.24
CA GLU A 142 -4.54 -12.61 -8.76
C GLU A 142 -3.89 -13.20 -10.02
N THR A 143 -3.31 -14.38 -9.90
CA THR A 143 -2.54 -15.00 -10.98
C THR A 143 -3.36 -15.77 -12.01
N LYS A 144 -4.70 -15.77 -11.85
CA LYS A 144 -5.60 -16.44 -12.81
C LYS A 144 -5.45 -15.84 -14.20
N GLY A 145 -5.31 -16.69 -15.22
CA GLY A 145 -5.16 -16.26 -16.61
C GLY A 145 -3.71 -15.95 -17.05
N LEU A 146 -2.75 -15.79 -16.13
CA LEU A 146 -1.37 -15.40 -16.49
C LEU A 146 -0.65 -16.43 -17.37
N ALA A 147 -1.05 -17.70 -17.33
CA ALA A 147 -0.44 -18.75 -18.17
C ALA A 147 -0.66 -18.53 -19.67
N SER A 148 -1.65 -17.72 -20.06
CA SER A 148 -1.97 -17.42 -21.46
C SER A 148 -1.00 -16.42 -22.12
N TYR A 149 -0.21 -15.67 -21.32
CA TYR A 149 0.73 -14.68 -21.87
C TYR A 149 1.97 -15.35 -22.48
N PRO A 150 2.60 -14.69 -23.50
CA PRO A 150 3.87 -15.14 -24.05
C PRO A 150 4.98 -15.25 -22.99
N PRO A 151 5.96 -16.16 -23.16
CA PRO A 151 7.06 -16.33 -22.20
C PRO A 151 7.79 -15.03 -21.85
N ALA A 152 8.09 -14.19 -22.83
CA ALA A 152 8.78 -12.92 -22.64
C ALA A 152 8.02 -11.92 -21.74
N VAL A 153 6.67 -12.00 -21.72
CA VAL A 153 5.84 -11.21 -20.81
C VAL A 153 5.88 -11.84 -19.41
N ARG A 154 5.73 -13.16 -19.33
CA ARG A 154 5.71 -13.88 -18.05
C ARG A 154 7.01 -13.76 -17.25
N GLU A 155 8.17 -13.66 -17.92
CA GLU A 155 9.47 -13.47 -17.28
C GLU A 155 9.59 -12.14 -16.51
N ARG A 156 8.75 -11.16 -16.83
CA ARG A 156 8.69 -9.86 -16.16
C ARG A 156 7.67 -9.81 -15.02
N ILE A 157 6.82 -10.82 -14.94
CA ILE A 157 5.72 -10.90 -13.97
C ILE A 157 6.17 -11.75 -12.77
N VAL A 158 5.90 -11.24 -11.59
CA VAL A 158 6.09 -11.94 -10.32
C VAL A 158 4.73 -11.99 -9.59
N SER A 159 4.35 -13.12 -9.02
CA SER A 159 3.15 -13.16 -8.17
C SER A 159 3.43 -12.43 -6.84
N PHE A 160 2.38 -11.90 -6.21
CA PHE A 160 2.52 -11.26 -4.90
C PHE A 160 3.04 -12.23 -3.84
N ALA A 161 2.61 -13.50 -3.90
CA ALA A 161 3.14 -14.56 -3.05
C ALA A 161 4.64 -14.81 -3.28
N GLU A 162 5.08 -14.78 -4.53
CA GLU A 162 6.50 -14.90 -4.88
C GLU A 162 7.31 -13.68 -4.41
N LEU A 163 6.74 -12.48 -4.48
CA LEU A 163 7.35 -11.27 -3.93
C LEU A 163 7.59 -11.41 -2.42
N GLU A 164 6.59 -11.89 -1.65
CA GLU A 164 6.74 -12.15 -0.21
C GLU A 164 7.82 -13.23 0.04
N ARG A 165 7.87 -14.29 -0.78
CA ARG A 165 8.87 -15.36 -0.68
C ARG A 165 10.29 -14.83 -0.91
N LEU A 166 10.51 -14.04 -1.96
CA LEU A 166 11.82 -13.41 -2.23
C LEU A 166 12.28 -12.54 -1.07
N GLY A 167 11.36 -11.79 -0.47
CA GLY A 167 11.67 -10.96 0.70
C GLY A 167 11.98 -11.78 1.94
N ALA A 168 11.25 -12.88 2.17
CA ALA A 168 11.55 -13.81 3.27
C ALA A 168 12.93 -14.45 3.13
N GLU A 169 13.31 -14.82 1.91
CA GLU A 169 14.65 -15.37 1.62
C GLU A 169 15.75 -14.32 1.82
N LEU A 170 15.50 -13.07 1.39
CA LEU A 170 16.45 -11.99 1.63
C LEU A 170 16.61 -11.74 3.13
N GLN A 171 15.50 -11.72 3.88
CA GLN A 171 15.54 -11.59 5.34
C GLN A 171 16.30 -12.74 6.02
N ALA A 172 16.13 -13.97 5.56
CA ALA A 172 16.85 -15.12 6.12
C ALA A 172 18.37 -15.01 5.93
N ARG A 173 18.82 -14.36 4.84
CA ARG A 173 20.25 -14.18 4.54
C ARG A 173 20.85 -12.95 5.24
N GLU A 174 20.14 -11.83 5.25
CA GLU A 174 20.67 -10.50 5.64
C GLU A 174 20.04 -9.94 6.93
N GLY A 175 19.04 -10.63 7.49
CA GLY A 175 18.26 -10.13 8.62
C GLY A 175 17.40 -8.91 8.22
N LEU A 176 17.18 -8.02 9.16
CA LEU A 176 16.40 -6.78 8.97
C LEU A 176 17.29 -5.55 8.69
N ALA A 177 18.60 -5.74 8.47
CA ALA A 177 19.56 -4.63 8.39
C ALA A 177 19.15 -3.54 7.38
N ARG A 178 18.59 -3.94 6.21
CA ARG A 178 18.12 -3.00 5.19
C ARG A 178 16.92 -2.17 5.69
N ILE A 179 15.95 -2.81 6.32
CA ILE A 179 14.77 -2.14 6.91
C ILE A 179 15.21 -1.22 8.05
N ASP A 180 16.10 -1.70 8.92
CA ASP A 180 16.60 -0.92 10.06
C ASP A 180 17.33 0.32 9.59
N ALA A 181 18.19 0.20 8.59
CA ALA A 181 18.92 1.33 8.00
C ALA A 181 17.95 2.33 7.33
N ALA A 182 16.98 1.85 6.56
CA ALA A 182 15.99 2.72 5.93
C ALA A 182 15.15 3.47 6.96
N LEU A 183 14.64 2.79 7.99
CA LEU A 183 13.86 3.43 9.05
C LEU A 183 14.69 4.42 9.90
N ALA A 184 15.97 4.14 10.12
CA ALA A 184 16.86 5.05 10.84
C ALA A 184 17.18 6.33 10.03
N ALA A 185 17.22 6.24 8.71
CA ALA A 185 17.47 7.35 7.80
C ALA A 185 16.23 8.22 7.53
N GLN A 186 15.02 7.67 7.72
CA GLN A 186 13.77 8.36 7.39
C GLN A 186 13.54 9.59 8.27
N THR A 187 13.07 10.66 7.63
CA THR A 187 12.64 11.90 8.25
C THR A 187 11.16 12.18 7.96
N LEU A 188 10.56 13.10 8.68
CA LEU A 188 9.18 13.52 8.42
C LEU A 188 9.01 14.25 7.09
N ASP A 189 10.08 14.76 6.50
CA ASP A 189 10.02 15.51 5.25
C ASP A 189 10.15 14.58 4.02
N ASP A 190 10.46 13.30 4.22
CA ASP A 190 10.48 12.33 3.14
C ASP A 190 9.08 12.12 2.55
N ILE A 191 9.01 12.02 1.23
CA ILE A 191 7.78 11.69 0.53
C ILE A 191 7.50 10.20 0.71
N GLY A 192 6.30 9.87 1.18
CA GLY A 192 5.88 8.48 1.35
C GLY A 192 4.79 8.03 0.38
N LEU A 193 4.04 9.00 -0.17
CA LEU A 193 2.89 8.70 -1.01
C LEU A 193 2.71 9.79 -2.07
N MET A 194 2.37 9.36 -3.30
CA MET A 194 1.90 10.24 -4.37
C MET A 194 0.44 9.90 -4.70
N ILE A 195 -0.40 10.92 -4.75
CA ILE A 195 -1.81 10.81 -5.11
C ILE A 195 -2.08 11.66 -6.34
N TYR A 196 -2.59 11.02 -7.38
CA TYR A 196 -2.97 11.73 -8.60
C TYR A 196 -4.41 12.21 -8.51
N THR A 197 -4.61 13.50 -8.79
CA THR A 197 -5.93 14.14 -8.81
C THR A 197 -6.21 14.72 -10.19
N SER A 198 -7.47 14.62 -10.65
CA SER A 198 -7.91 15.30 -11.86
C SER A 198 -7.82 16.81 -11.62
N GLY A 199 -6.85 17.47 -12.27
CA GLY A 199 -6.78 18.91 -12.27
C GLY A 199 -7.99 19.52 -13.01
N SER A 200 -8.45 20.70 -12.60
CA SER A 200 -9.55 21.41 -13.28
C SER A 200 -9.26 21.80 -14.74
N THR A 201 -8.02 21.67 -15.18
CA THR A 201 -7.56 22.17 -16.49
C THR A 201 -6.44 21.30 -17.07
N GLY A 202 -6.64 20.00 -17.34
CA GLY A 202 -5.65 19.21 -18.05
C GLY A 202 -5.33 17.84 -17.43
N ALA A 203 -4.13 17.34 -17.70
CA ALA A 203 -3.67 16.04 -17.22
C ALA A 203 -3.64 15.96 -15.67
N PRO A 204 -3.85 14.77 -15.09
CA PRO A 204 -3.79 14.58 -13.63
C PRO A 204 -2.46 15.05 -13.05
N LYS A 205 -2.50 15.63 -11.84
CA LYS A 205 -1.31 16.11 -11.12
C LYS A 205 -1.02 15.20 -9.94
N GLY A 206 0.24 14.81 -9.76
CA GLY A 206 0.72 14.02 -8.63
C GLY A 206 0.99 14.91 -7.42
N ALA A 207 0.14 14.84 -6.40
CA ALA A 207 0.40 15.46 -5.10
C ALA A 207 1.37 14.59 -4.30
N MET A 208 2.56 15.10 -4.03
CA MET A 208 3.56 14.45 -3.19
C MET A 208 3.25 14.73 -1.71
N LEU A 209 3.00 13.68 -0.95
CA LEU A 209 2.69 13.76 0.48
C LEU A 209 3.88 13.28 1.31
N SER A 210 4.46 14.21 2.07
CA SER A 210 5.47 13.85 3.07
C SER A 210 4.82 13.21 4.30
N TRP A 211 5.61 12.46 5.07
CA TRP A 211 5.14 11.94 6.35
C TRP A 211 4.65 13.05 7.30
N ARG A 212 5.23 14.23 7.21
CA ARG A 212 4.80 15.42 7.95
C ARG A 212 3.39 15.88 7.55
N ASN A 213 3.10 15.92 6.25
CA ASN A 213 1.77 16.31 5.75
C ASN A 213 0.70 15.36 6.28
N ILE A 214 0.94 14.06 6.14
CA ILE A 214 0.02 12.99 6.56
C ILE A 214 -0.20 13.07 8.07
N ARG A 215 0.88 13.07 8.83
CA ARG A 215 0.86 13.11 10.28
C ARG A 215 0.14 14.35 10.83
N GLY A 216 0.34 15.50 10.21
CA GLY A 216 -0.27 16.77 10.64
C GLY A 216 -1.80 16.78 10.56
N VAL A 217 -2.40 15.95 9.70
CA VAL A 217 -3.85 15.89 9.48
C VAL A 217 -4.53 14.88 10.41
N VAL A 218 -3.88 13.77 10.73
CA VAL A 218 -4.48 12.64 11.46
C VAL A 218 -5.11 13.02 12.81
N PRO A 219 -4.47 13.81 13.69
CA PRO A 219 -5.08 14.17 14.97
C PRO A 219 -6.36 14.97 14.82
N GLY A 220 -6.40 15.88 13.82
CA GLY A 220 -7.61 16.66 13.52
C GLY A 220 -8.77 15.75 13.08
N ILE A 221 -8.49 14.71 12.31
CA ILE A 221 -9.49 13.70 11.92
C ILE A 221 -9.99 12.96 13.15
N VAL A 222 -9.07 12.46 13.98
CA VAL A 222 -9.38 11.70 15.20
C VAL A 222 -10.25 12.53 16.16
N ASP A 223 -9.86 13.77 16.41
CA ASP A 223 -10.61 14.69 17.28
C ASP A 223 -12.00 15.03 16.68
N ARG A 224 -12.05 15.36 15.40
CA ARG A 224 -13.30 15.76 14.71
C ARG A 224 -14.33 14.64 14.64
N LEU A 225 -13.88 13.41 14.45
CA LEU A 225 -14.73 12.22 14.40
C LEU A 225 -14.99 11.62 15.79
N GLY A 226 -14.39 12.15 16.85
CA GLY A 226 -14.52 11.63 18.21
C GLY A 226 -13.96 10.21 18.39
N LEU A 227 -12.95 9.83 17.57
CA LEU A 227 -12.38 8.50 17.63
C LEU A 227 -11.52 8.35 18.89
N SER A 228 -11.77 7.32 19.68
CA SER A 228 -11.00 7.04 20.89
C SER A 228 -10.81 5.54 21.07
N GLY A 229 -9.63 5.16 21.54
CA GLY A 229 -9.29 3.75 21.75
C GLY A 229 -9.18 2.96 20.44
N VAL A 230 -9.33 1.65 20.54
CA VAL A 230 -9.31 0.77 19.37
C VAL A 230 -10.68 0.75 18.73
N THR A 231 -10.77 1.38 17.57
CA THR A 231 -11.97 1.40 16.74
C THR A 231 -11.87 0.38 15.62
N THR A 232 -13.01 0.04 15.04
CA THR A 232 -13.10 -0.79 13.84
C THR A 232 -13.52 0.08 12.67
N HIS A 233 -12.94 -0.14 11.51
CA HIS A 233 -13.20 0.62 10.29
C HIS A 233 -13.40 -0.32 9.10
N LEU A 234 -14.41 -0.07 8.27
CA LEU A 234 -14.58 -0.74 6.97
C LEU A 234 -14.02 0.16 5.88
N SER A 235 -13.06 -0.35 5.13
CA SER A 235 -12.45 0.32 3.98
C SER A 235 -13.34 0.18 2.75
N TYR A 236 -13.78 1.28 2.14
CA TYR A 236 -14.68 1.24 0.98
C TYR A 236 -14.46 2.35 -0.06
N LEU A 237 -13.83 3.47 0.28
CA LEU A 237 -13.39 4.44 -0.71
C LEU A 237 -12.06 3.94 -1.34
N PRO A 238 -11.73 4.32 -2.58
CA PRO A 238 -10.50 3.83 -3.20
C PRO A 238 -9.24 4.19 -2.39
N LEU A 239 -8.36 3.22 -2.12
CA LEU A 239 -7.09 3.43 -1.40
C LEU A 239 -6.11 4.35 -2.15
N CYS A 240 -6.27 4.55 -3.45
CA CYS A 240 -5.54 5.56 -4.22
C CYS A 240 -6.02 6.99 -3.94
N HIS A 241 -7.10 7.18 -3.14
CA HIS A 241 -7.62 8.48 -2.74
C HIS A 241 -7.18 8.87 -1.33
N VAL A 242 -6.83 10.16 -1.13
CA VAL A 242 -6.29 10.66 0.15
C VAL A 242 -7.22 10.41 1.35
N ALA A 243 -8.53 10.52 1.18
CA ALA A 243 -9.47 10.30 2.28
C ALA A 243 -9.40 8.87 2.81
N GLU A 244 -9.37 7.88 1.92
CA GLU A 244 -9.26 6.48 2.33
C GLU A 244 -7.89 6.16 2.92
N GLN A 245 -6.83 6.76 2.39
CA GLN A 245 -5.50 6.67 2.99
C GLN A 245 -5.50 7.14 4.45
N MET A 246 -6.17 8.27 4.73
CA MET A 246 -6.28 8.76 6.11
C MET A 246 -7.05 7.77 6.99
N LEU A 247 -8.21 7.30 6.54
CA LEU A 247 -9.11 6.48 7.35
C LEU A 247 -8.63 5.03 7.50
N SER A 248 -8.12 4.41 6.43
CA SER A 248 -7.78 2.97 6.43
C SER A 248 -6.30 2.66 6.63
N CYS A 249 -5.39 3.65 6.45
CA CYS A 249 -3.97 3.43 6.67
C CYS A 249 -3.44 4.22 7.88
N PHE A 250 -3.69 5.53 7.94
CA PHE A 250 -2.99 6.40 8.86
C PHE A 250 -3.63 6.53 10.24
N VAL A 251 -4.96 6.68 10.29
CA VAL A 251 -5.71 6.66 11.57
C VAL A 251 -5.53 5.33 12.29
N PRO A 252 -5.62 4.15 11.62
CA PRO A 252 -5.35 2.87 12.27
C PRO A 252 -3.94 2.77 12.86
N LEU A 253 -2.91 3.22 12.14
CA LEU A 253 -1.54 3.25 12.68
C LEU A 253 -1.41 4.17 13.88
N TYR A 254 -2.13 5.29 13.90
CA TYR A 254 -2.11 6.25 15.00
C TYR A 254 -2.81 5.72 16.25
N LEU A 255 -4.01 5.16 16.11
CA LEU A 255 -4.82 4.67 17.22
C LEU A 255 -4.51 3.21 17.62
N GLY A 256 -3.94 2.42 16.73
CA GLY A 256 -3.86 0.97 16.85
C GLY A 256 -5.20 0.29 16.57
N SER A 257 -5.98 0.86 15.64
CA SER A 257 -7.32 0.40 15.26
C SER A 257 -7.28 -0.75 14.27
N GLN A 258 -8.44 -1.41 14.09
CA GLN A 258 -8.61 -2.53 13.17
C GLN A 258 -9.31 -2.06 11.89
N VAL A 259 -8.80 -2.52 10.73
CA VAL A 259 -9.39 -2.23 9.42
C VAL A 259 -9.95 -3.50 8.80
N HIS A 260 -11.10 -3.38 8.14
CA HIS A 260 -11.74 -4.46 7.39
C HIS A 260 -11.75 -4.13 5.91
N PHE A 261 -11.35 -5.08 5.07
CA PHE A 261 -11.46 -5.03 3.62
C PHE A 261 -12.50 -6.06 3.18
N GLY A 262 -13.62 -5.58 2.62
CA GLY A 262 -14.67 -6.41 2.03
C GLY A 262 -14.21 -7.06 0.71
N GLU A 263 -15.03 -7.95 0.16
CA GLU A 263 -14.73 -8.61 -1.13
C GLU A 263 -14.97 -7.68 -2.32
N SER A 264 -15.91 -6.75 -2.20
CA SER A 264 -16.22 -5.81 -3.27
C SER A 264 -17.00 -4.60 -2.75
N ILE A 265 -17.02 -3.51 -3.53
CA ILE A 265 -17.86 -2.34 -3.25
C ILE A 265 -19.35 -2.69 -3.20
N ARG A 266 -19.79 -3.78 -3.83
CA ARG A 266 -21.19 -4.22 -3.87
C ARG A 266 -21.67 -4.80 -2.55
N THR A 267 -20.77 -5.36 -1.74
CA THR A 267 -21.08 -5.98 -0.43
C THR A 267 -21.00 -5.01 0.75
N VAL A 268 -20.56 -3.76 0.53
CA VAL A 268 -20.31 -2.77 1.59
C VAL A 268 -21.46 -2.62 2.57
N GLN A 269 -22.72 -2.62 2.12
CA GLN A 269 -23.88 -2.48 3.03
C GLN A 269 -24.06 -3.69 3.96
N GLU A 270 -23.74 -4.88 3.48
CA GLU A 270 -23.76 -6.11 4.28
C GLU A 270 -22.56 -6.15 5.21
N ASP A 271 -21.39 -5.85 4.69
CA ASP A 271 -20.14 -5.80 5.44
C ASP A 271 -20.21 -4.78 6.61
N LEU A 272 -20.84 -3.61 6.39
CA LEU A 272 -21.06 -2.63 7.46
C LEU A 272 -21.89 -3.20 8.63
N ARG A 273 -22.87 -4.07 8.36
CA ARG A 273 -23.70 -4.70 9.40
C ARG A 273 -22.94 -5.76 10.20
N GLU A 274 -21.94 -6.38 9.56
CA GLU A 274 -21.09 -7.40 10.21
C GLU A 274 -19.97 -6.78 11.05
N VAL A 275 -19.52 -5.58 10.66
CA VAL A 275 -18.37 -4.89 11.28
C VAL A 275 -18.81 -3.92 12.39
N ALA A 276 -20.08 -3.48 12.40
CA ALA A 276 -20.64 -2.49 13.31
C ALA A 276 -20.72 -2.95 14.80
#